data_2cd488ec8850acc556d4e638d8c0a3ea
#
_entry.id   2cd488ec8850acc556d4e638d8c0a3ea
#
_cell.length_a   1.000
_cell.length_b   1.000
_cell.length_c   1.000
_cell.angle_alpha   90.00
_cell.angle_beta   90.00
_cell.angle_gamma   90.00
#
_symmetry.space_group_name_H-M   'P 1'
#
loop_
_entity.id
_entity.type
_entity.pdbx_description
1 polymer ?
#
loop_
_entity_poly.entity_id
_entity_poly.type
_entity_poly.pdbx_seq_one_letter_code
_entity_poly.pdbx_strand_id
1 'polypeptide(L)'
;MDGFKPRDGITIFAGTNRVDVLDPALLRAGRFDRHIAVDKPDIRGRKAISKIYLAKVLIDGDLDDLSQKLAEMTPGYTGADICNIVNEAAIIAIRNGHEKVQLIDLISAVDRVLCGMEKKNSVMSQAEKRRIAYHEAGHAIVGWVSEHVDPMLKVTIVPRANGALGFTQNLPKEVPLYSQDEMKERLVQLMGGRAAEKLFCGNMTTGASDDLSKATKLAYGMVAGYGFDDSVGPINYQQEDESFQKPYSEATGQLIDNEARSILKDAMKKAELILEENRDKMVRVAELLLERETITSVDMETICGKRKGRSPTNYSEIIRDVDKREKEKLEKEKSEKQEQKEKEQTTTNDSEKIPTEETTMNSDSTTSNTEKSTTNIGDEKNSV
;
A
#
# COMPACT_ATOMS: atom_id res chain seq x y z
N MET A 1 9.20 -10.18 -45.59
CA MET A 1 10.08 -11.10 -44.91
C MET A 1 10.83 -11.89 -45.92
N ASP A 2 12.06 -12.26 -45.62
CA ASP A 2 12.93 -13.07 -46.48
C ASP A 2 12.20 -14.31 -47.04
N GLY A 3 12.30 -14.55 -48.35
CA GLY A 3 11.63 -15.67 -49.01
C GLY A 3 10.26 -15.37 -49.64
N PHE A 4 9.68 -14.22 -49.42
CA PHE A 4 8.47 -13.76 -50.10
C PHE A 4 8.80 -12.71 -51.17
N LYS A 5 8.00 -12.63 -52.22
CA LYS A 5 8.15 -11.55 -53.21
C LYS A 5 8.09 -10.21 -52.50
N PRO A 6 9.04 -9.27 -52.74
CA PRO A 6 8.99 -7.96 -52.15
C PRO A 6 7.63 -7.31 -52.44
N ARG A 7 6.95 -6.87 -51.40
CA ARG A 7 5.69 -6.13 -51.48
C ARG A 7 5.99 -4.71 -51.00
N ASP A 8 6.02 -3.78 -51.92
CA ASP A 8 6.22 -2.39 -51.62
C ASP A 8 5.02 -1.85 -50.78
N GLY A 9 5.32 -1.05 -49.79
CA GLY A 9 4.31 -0.35 -48.98
C GLY A 9 3.74 -1.13 -47.79
N ILE A 10 4.27 -2.32 -47.45
CA ILE A 10 3.85 -3.08 -46.27
C ILE A 10 4.94 -3.05 -45.21
N THR A 11 4.61 -2.55 -43.99
CA THR A 11 5.46 -2.62 -42.79
C THR A 11 4.82 -3.56 -41.78
N ILE A 12 5.60 -4.52 -41.26
CA ILE A 12 5.13 -5.51 -40.30
C ILE A 12 5.64 -5.10 -38.91
N PHE A 13 4.73 -5.00 -37.95
CA PHE A 13 5.03 -4.79 -36.54
C PHE A 13 4.64 -6.02 -35.72
N ALA A 14 5.49 -6.38 -34.78
CA ALA A 14 5.21 -7.42 -33.79
C ALA A 14 5.56 -6.88 -32.41
N GLY A 15 4.84 -7.29 -31.39
CA GLY A 15 5.13 -6.97 -29.98
C GLY A 15 5.28 -8.24 -29.17
N THR A 16 6.29 -8.29 -28.31
CA THR A 16 6.52 -9.37 -27.36
C THR A 16 7.12 -8.82 -26.07
N ASN A 17 6.81 -9.44 -24.94
CA ASN A 17 7.48 -9.19 -23.68
C ASN A 17 8.76 -10.03 -23.51
N ARG A 18 8.91 -11.08 -24.31
CA ARG A 18 10.03 -12.02 -24.25
C ARG A 18 10.64 -12.20 -25.62
N VAL A 19 11.70 -11.48 -25.90
CA VAL A 19 12.46 -11.58 -27.15
C VAL A 19 13.28 -12.88 -27.19
N ASP A 20 13.73 -13.34 -26.03
CA ASP A 20 14.54 -14.54 -25.80
C ASP A 20 13.84 -15.84 -26.21
N VAL A 21 12.52 -15.90 -26.23
CA VAL A 21 11.71 -17.06 -26.65
C VAL A 21 11.53 -17.13 -28.19
N LEU A 22 11.80 -16.04 -28.88
CA LEU A 22 11.62 -16.00 -30.32
C LEU A 22 12.75 -16.79 -31.05
N ASP A 23 12.37 -17.50 -32.13
CA ASP A 23 13.35 -18.12 -32.99
C ASP A 23 14.36 -17.05 -33.48
N PRO A 24 15.67 -17.23 -33.26
CA PRO A 24 16.70 -16.29 -33.71
C PRO A 24 16.63 -16.01 -35.21
N ALA A 25 16.06 -16.92 -36.00
CA ALA A 25 15.83 -16.70 -37.42
C ALA A 25 14.85 -15.56 -37.71
N LEU A 26 13.90 -15.27 -36.84
CA LEU A 26 12.97 -14.14 -36.98
C LEU A 26 13.65 -12.80 -36.78
N LEU A 27 14.73 -12.75 -35.99
CA LEU A 27 15.45 -11.54 -35.63
C LEU A 27 16.57 -11.17 -36.61
N ARG A 28 16.75 -11.95 -37.70
CA ARG A 28 17.76 -11.67 -38.73
C ARG A 28 17.36 -10.51 -39.63
N ALA A 29 18.36 -9.88 -40.25
CA ALA A 29 18.16 -8.85 -41.27
C ALA A 29 17.19 -9.29 -42.36
N GLY A 30 16.30 -8.41 -42.84
CA GLY A 30 15.24 -8.71 -43.79
C GLY A 30 13.97 -9.33 -43.22
N ARG A 31 13.90 -9.49 -41.88
CA ARG A 31 12.73 -9.94 -41.12
C ARG A 31 12.37 -8.90 -40.06
N PHE A 32 12.49 -9.18 -38.77
CA PHE A 32 12.36 -8.21 -37.70
C PHE A 32 13.75 -7.69 -37.33
N ASP A 33 14.27 -6.83 -38.16
CA ASP A 33 15.64 -6.30 -38.07
C ASP A 33 15.74 -5.05 -37.16
N ARG A 34 14.60 -4.46 -36.77
CA ARG A 34 14.54 -3.31 -35.88
C ARG A 34 13.84 -3.70 -34.58
N HIS A 35 14.60 -3.67 -33.51
CA HIS A 35 14.10 -3.92 -32.16
C HIS A 35 14.01 -2.58 -31.42
N ILE A 36 12.84 -2.27 -30.92
CA ILE A 36 12.58 -1.07 -30.11
C ILE A 36 12.20 -1.53 -28.72
N ALA A 37 13.09 -1.32 -27.75
CA ALA A 37 12.79 -1.54 -26.35
C ALA A 37 11.89 -0.40 -25.84
N VAL A 38 10.77 -0.75 -25.20
CA VAL A 38 9.88 0.20 -24.55
C VAL A 38 10.02 -0.01 -23.05
N ASP A 39 10.87 0.79 -22.44
CA ASP A 39 11.15 0.74 -21.01
C ASP A 39 10.00 1.36 -20.20
N LYS A 40 10.03 1.13 -18.87
CA LYS A 40 9.13 1.80 -17.95
C LYS A 40 9.37 3.30 -17.98
N PRO A 41 8.29 4.13 -17.92
CA PRO A 41 8.43 5.57 -18.00
C PRO A 41 9.11 6.15 -16.75
N ASP A 42 9.94 7.18 -16.96
CA ASP A 42 10.46 8.04 -15.90
C ASP A 42 9.36 8.93 -15.28
N ILE A 43 9.69 9.72 -14.29
CA ILE A 43 8.71 10.60 -13.61
C ILE A 43 8.03 11.58 -14.58
N ARG A 44 8.76 12.10 -15.59
CA ARG A 44 8.19 13.01 -16.59
C ARG A 44 7.23 12.28 -17.52
N GLY A 45 7.60 11.08 -17.94
CA GLY A 45 6.75 10.19 -18.73
C GLY A 45 5.50 9.80 -17.97
N ARG A 46 5.62 9.43 -16.68
CA ARG A 46 4.46 9.11 -15.83
C ARG A 46 3.54 10.31 -15.65
N LYS A 47 4.09 11.53 -15.47
CA LYS A 47 3.29 12.77 -15.42
C LYS A 47 2.50 12.97 -16.72
N ALA A 48 3.15 12.83 -17.88
CA ALA A 48 2.49 12.98 -19.18
C ALA A 48 1.38 11.93 -19.38
N ILE A 49 1.63 10.67 -19.01
CA ILE A 49 0.66 9.59 -19.07
C ILE A 49 -0.51 9.85 -18.12
N SER A 50 -0.23 10.25 -16.87
CA SER A 50 -1.25 10.60 -15.86
C SER A 50 -2.17 11.71 -16.37
N LYS A 51 -1.61 12.72 -17.01
CA LYS A 51 -2.37 13.83 -17.61
C LYS A 51 -3.36 13.37 -18.68
N ILE A 52 -2.96 12.39 -19.52
CA ILE A 52 -3.83 11.81 -20.55
C ILE A 52 -5.02 11.07 -19.95
N TYR A 53 -4.82 10.32 -18.86
CA TYR A 53 -5.91 9.56 -18.24
C TYR A 53 -6.76 10.41 -17.30
N LEU A 54 -6.17 11.31 -16.52
CA LEU A 54 -6.91 12.23 -15.64
C LEU A 54 -7.79 13.20 -16.43
N ALA A 55 -7.39 13.60 -17.65
CA ALA A 55 -8.24 14.43 -18.52
C ALA A 55 -9.55 13.75 -18.97
N LYS A 56 -9.68 12.43 -18.81
CA LYS A 56 -10.88 11.67 -19.18
C LYS A 56 -11.90 11.55 -18.05
N VAL A 57 -11.56 11.96 -16.83
CA VAL A 57 -12.40 11.89 -15.64
C VAL A 57 -12.62 13.28 -15.06
N LEU A 58 -13.72 13.48 -14.33
CA LEU A 58 -13.94 14.72 -13.61
C LEU A 58 -13.05 14.77 -12.38
N ILE A 59 -12.17 15.76 -12.30
CA ILE A 59 -11.20 15.93 -11.21
C ILE A 59 -11.52 17.17 -10.37
N ASP A 60 -11.13 17.13 -9.10
CA ASP A 60 -11.20 18.25 -8.16
C ASP A 60 -9.79 18.84 -7.98
N GLY A 61 -9.51 19.93 -8.69
CA GLY A 61 -8.24 20.63 -8.67
C GLY A 61 -7.58 20.78 -10.03
N ASP A 62 -6.32 21.24 -10.03
CA ASP A 62 -5.54 21.44 -11.25
C ASP A 62 -5.03 20.11 -11.82
N LEU A 63 -5.21 19.94 -13.12
CA LEU A 63 -4.80 18.72 -13.84
C LEU A 63 -3.28 18.51 -13.78
N ASP A 64 -2.51 19.57 -13.86
CA ASP A 64 -1.04 19.49 -13.90
C ASP A 64 -0.49 19.12 -12.51
N ASP A 65 -1.04 19.70 -11.44
CA ASP A 65 -0.71 19.39 -10.04
C ASP A 65 -1.05 17.94 -9.68
N LEU A 66 -2.27 17.49 -9.97
CA LEU A 66 -2.67 16.09 -9.70
C LEU A 66 -1.85 15.08 -10.51
N SER A 67 -1.52 15.42 -11.77
CA SER A 67 -0.67 14.55 -12.61
C SER A 67 0.76 14.46 -12.07
N GLN A 68 1.29 15.55 -11.52
CA GLN A 68 2.61 15.58 -10.89
C GLN A 68 2.61 14.72 -9.62
N LYS A 69 1.64 14.92 -8.73
CA LYS A 69 1.50 14.15 -7.48
C LYS A 69 1.33 12.66 -7.74
N LEU A 70 0.51 12.28 -8.73
CA LEU A 70 0.34 10.88 -9.12
C LEU A 70 1.64 10.27 -9.65
N ALA A 71 2.39 11.00 -10.48
CA ALA A 71 3.68 10.53 -11.00
C ALA A 71 4.72 10.30 -9.88
N GLU A 72 4.73 11.15 -8.86
CA GLU A 72 5.60 11.02 -7.68
C GLU A 72 5.25 9.83 -6.79
N MET A 73 3.95 9.50 -6.69
CA MET A 73 3.46 8.35 -5.91
C MET A 73 3.64 7.00 -6.61
N THR A 74 3.94 6.99 -7.92
CA THR A 74 3.95 5.78 -8.76
C THR A 74 5.31 5.47 -9.41
N PRO A 75 6.44 5.43 -8.66
CA PRO A 75 7.73 5.06 -9.22
C PRO A 75 7.73 3.61 -9.74
N GLY A 76 8.26 3.39 -10.95
CA GLY A 76 8.35 2.07 -11.56
C GLY A 76 7.04 1.51 -12.14
N TYR A 77 5.95 2.28 -12.13
CA TYR A 77 4.67 1.88 -12.73
C TYR A 77 4.69 2.09 -14.26
N THR A 78 3.94 1.27 -14.95
CA THR A 78 3.71 1.37 -16.41
C THR A 78 2.52 2.28 -16.72
N GLY A 79 2.34 2.61 -17.99
CA GLY A 79 1.16 3.35 -18.46
C GLY A 79 -0.16 2.60 -18.20
N ALA A 80 -0.14 1.27 -18.25
CA ALA A 80 -1.29 0.44 -17.94
C ALA A 80 -1.66 0.50 -16.46
N ASP A 81 -0.66 0.47 -15.56
CA ASP A 81 -0.87 0.61 -14.13
C ASP A 81 -1.47 1.98 -13.78
N ILE A 82 -0.96 3.05 -14.39
CA ILE A 82 -1.50 4.42 -14.20
C ILE A 82 -2.94 4.51 -14.70
N CYS A 83 -3.25 3.92 -15.85
CA CYS A 83 -4.63 3.84 -16.35
C CYS A 83 -5.54 3.14 -15.35
N ASN A 84 -5.10 2.00 -14.82
CA ASN A 84 -5.85 1.25 -13.82
C ASN A 84 -6.07 2.05 -12.53
N ILE A 85 -5.05 2.77 -12.05
CA ILE A 85 -5.16 3.64 -10.88
C ILE A 85 -6.22 4.73 -11.09
N VAL A 86 -6.23 5.41 -12.24
CA VAL A 86 -7.20 6.47 -12.52
C VAL A 86 -8.62 5.91 -12.59
N ASN A 87 -8.82 4.74 -13.21
CA ASN A 87 -10.11 4.07 -13.25
C ASN A 87 -10.58 3.66 -11.85
N GLU A 88 -9.67 3.10 -11.05
CA GLU A 88 -9.96 2.70 -9.68
C GLU A 88 -10.29 3.92 -8.79
N ALA A 89 -9.58 5.05 -8.98
CA ALA A 89 -9.86 6.30 -8.27
C ALA A 89 -11.26 6.84 -8.59
N ALA A 90 -11.72 6.74 -9.84
CA ALA A 90 -13.07 7.13 -10.22
C ALA A 90 -14.14 6.25 -9.54
N ILE A 91 -13.88 4.92 -9.43
CA ILE A 91 -14.78 4.01 -8.71
C ILE A 91 -14.81 4.32 -7.22
N ILE A 92 -13.64 4.62 -6.62
CA ILE A 92 -13.53 4.98 -5.20
C ILE A 92 -14.27 6.30 -4.93
N ALA A 93 -14.10 7.32 -5.79
CA ALA A 93 -14.78 8.60 -5.67
C ALA A 93 -16.31 8.44 -5.63
N ILE A 94 -16.86 7.68 -6.58
CA ILE A 94 -18.31 7.40 -6.62
C ILE A 94 -18.77 6.70 -5.33
N ARG A 95 -18.02 5.70 -4.86
CA ARG A 95 -18.35 4.97 -3.63
C ARG A 95 -18.32 5.85 -2.39
N ASN A 96 -17.44 6.84 -2.36
CA ASN A 96 -17.31 7.80 -1.26
C ASN A 96 -18.31 8.98 -1.40
N GLY A 97 -19.13 9.01 -2.45
CA GLY A 97 -20.07 10.09 -2.71
C GLY A 97 -19.43 11.38 -3.25
N HIS A 98 -18.21 11.29 -3.79
CA HIS A 98 -17.53 12.41 -4.42
C HIS A 98 -18.02 12.55 -5.87
N GLU A 99 -18.45 13.75 -6.28
CA GLU A 99 -18.80 14.06 -7.67
C GLU A 99 -17.59 14.14 -8.61
N LYS A 100 -16.43 14.43 -8.05
CA LYS A 100 -15.15 14.58 -8.75
C LYS A 100 -14.08 13.76 -8.04
N VAL A 101 -13.16 13.22 -8.82
CA VAL A 101 -11.98 12.51 -8.28
C VAL A 101 -11.09 13.49 -7.53
N GLN A 102 -10.88 13.22 -6.25
CA GLN A 102 -10.02 14.00 -5.36
C GLN A 102 -8.65 13.33 -5.19
N LEU A 103 -7.68 14.06 -4.65
CA LEU A 103 -6.36 13.52 -4.36
C LEU A 103 -6.41 12.31 -3.42
N ILE A 104 -7.31 12.31 -2.43
CA ILE A 104 -7.49 11.18 -1.50
C ILE A 104 -7.96 9.90 -2.21
N ASP A 105 -8.81 10.04 -3.24
CA ASP A 105 -9.26 8.88 -4.02
C ASP A 105 -8.12 8.31 -4.87
N LEU A 106 -7.23 9.16 -5.41
CA LEU A 106 -6.02 8.74 -6.11
C LEU A 106 -5.04 8.00 -5.18
N ILE A 107 -4.80 8.52 -3.97
CA ILE A 107 -3.96 7.84 -2.96
C ILE A 107 -4.54 6.47 -2.63
N SER A 108 -5.85 6.40 -2.38
CA SER A 108 -6.55 5.14 -2.06
C SER A 108 -6.50 4.15 -3.24
N ALA A 109 -6.55 4.65 -4.47
CA ALA A 109 -6.44 3.82 -5.67
C ALA A 109 -5.02 3.27 -5.86
N VAL A 110 -3.98 4.08 -5.64
CA VAL A 110 -2.58 3.62 -5.65
C VAL A 110 -2.39 2.49 -4.65
N ASP A 111 -2.92 2.66 -3.43
CA ASP A 111 -2.87 1.64 -2.40
C ASP A 111 -3.56 0.34 -2.78
N ARG A 112 -4.74 0.47 -3.37
CA ARG A 112 -5.54 -0.68 -3.79
C ARG A 112 -4.89 -1.46 -4.94
N VAL A 113 -4.27 -0.76 -5.88
CA VAL A 113 -3.54 -1.40 -6.98
C VAL A 113 -2.26 -2.06 -6.47
N LEU A 114 -1.55 -1.44 -5.54
CA LEU A 114 -0.29 -1.95 -4.99
C LEU A 114 -0.50 -3.14 -4.04
N CYS A 115 -1.42 -2.98 -3.08
CA CYS A 115 -1.58 -3.91 -1.95
C CYS A 115 -2.82 -4.81 -2.07
N GLY A 116 -3.67 -4.59 -3.07
CA GLY A 116 -4.96 -5.26 -3.19
C GLY A 116 -6.05 -4.68 -2.30
N MET A 117 -7.24 -5.27 -2.37
CA MET A 117 -8.41 -4.81 -1.60
C MET A 117 -8.26 -5.08 -0.10
N GLU A 118 -8.77 -4.18 0.71
CA GLU A 118 -8.89 -4.36 2.16
C GLU A 118 -9.93 -5.42 2.52
N LYS A 119 -9.58 -6.31 3.45
CA LYS A 119 -10.51 -7.26 4.04
C LYS A 119 -11.19 -6.65 5.26
N LYS A 120 -12.35 -6.01 5.06
CA LYS A 120 -13.12 -5.39 6.15
C LYS A 120 -13.68 -6.39 7.17
N ASN A 121 -13.84 -7.66 6.79
CA ASN A 121 -14.45 -8.69 7.62
C ASN A 121 -13.44 -9.71 8.17
N SER A 122 -12.18 -9.32 8.35
CA SER A 122 -11.21 -10.22 8.97
C SER A 122 -11.39 -10.21 10.49
N VAL A 123 -11.79 -11.36 11.04
CA VAL A 123 -11.86 -11.56 12.48
C VAL A 123 -10.45 -11.88 12.99
N MET A 124 -9.74 -10.86 13.46
CA MET A 124 -8.45 -11.01 14.14
C MET A 124 -8.63 -10.87 15.65
N SER A 125 -7.96 -11.73 16.41
CA SER A 125 -7.90 -11.56 17.86
C SER A 125 -7.03 -10.33 18.21
N GLN A 126 -7.28 -9.71 19.36
CA GLN A 126 -6.47 -8.57 19.84
C GLN A 126 -4.99 -8.95 20.00
N ALA A 127 -4.70 -10.19 20.37
CA ALA A 127 -3.34 -10.69 20.50
C ALA A 127 -2.62 -10.77 19.14
N GLU A 128 -3.30 -11.23 18.11
CA GLU A 128 -2.77 -11.25 16.73
C GLU A 128 -2.57 -9.85 16.18
N LYS A 129 -3.56 -8.97 16.33
CA LYS A 129 -3.47 -7.57 15.91
C LYS A 129 -2.28 -6.86 16.56
N ARG A 130 -2.08 -7.08 17.87
CA ARG A 130 -0.92 -6.55 18.58
C ARG A 130 0.40 -7.07 18.00
N ARG A 131 0.49 -8.36 17.72
CA ARG A 131 1.71 -8.97 17.18
C ARG A 131 2.06 -8.43 15.81
N ILE A 132 1.07 -8.27 14.93
CA ILE A 132 1.24 -7.66 13.62
C ILE A 132 1.68 -6.21 13.75
N ALA A 133 1.09 -5.43 14.67
CA ALA A 133 1.47 -4.05 14.91
C ALA A 133 2.95 -3.92 15.34
N TYR A 134 3.42 -4.81 16.22
CA TYR A 134 4.84 -4.84 16.59
C TYR A 134 5.73 -5.30 15.45
N HIS A 135 5.30 -6.25 14.63
CA HIS A 135 6.04 -6.70 13.45
C HIS A 135 6.24 -5.55 12.44
N GLU A 136 5.16 -4.89 12.04
CA GLU A 136 5.22 -3.76 11.09
C GLU A 136 5.95 -2.54 11.68
N ALA A 137 5.76 -2.25 12.97
CA ALA A 137 6.52 -1.22 13.65
C ALA A 137 8.03 -1.51 13.65
N GLY A 138 8.43 -2.79 13.72
CA GLY A 138 9.83 -3.23 13.60
C GLY A 138 10.43 -2.84 12.26
N HIS A 139 9.75 -3.13 11.16
CA HIS A 139 10.18 -2.72 9.82
C HIS A 139 10.26 -1.20 9.68
N ALA A 140 9.26 -0.50 10.25
CA ALA A 140 9.18 0.96 10.20
C ALA A 140 10.34 1.63 10.96
N ILE A 141 10.61 1.23 12.19
CA ILE A 141 11.68 1.82 13.03
C ILE A 141 13.06 1.54 12.41
N VAL A 142 13.33 0.28 12.02
CA VAL A 142 14.60 -0.06 11.40
C VAL A 142 14.80 0.72 10.11
N GLY A 143 13.78 0.78 9.25
CA GLY A 143 13.84 1.54 8.01
C GLY A 143 13.95 3.06 8.23
N TRP A 144 13.38 3.61 9.32
CA TRP A 144 13.47 5.04 9.64
C TRP A 144 14.86 5.46 10.12
N VAL A 145 15.49 4.63 10.96
CA VAL A 145 16.82 4.90 11.53
C VAL A 145 17.92 4.66 10.51
N SER A 146 17.74 3.73 9.59
CA SER A 146 18.69 3.41 8.53
C SER A 146 18.80 4.53 7.51
N GLU A 147 20.03 4.85 7.10
CA GLU A 147 20.29 5.99 6.22
C GLU A 147 20.01 5.68 4.75
N HIS A 148 20.36 4.49 4.30
CA HIS A 148 20.38 4.11 2.88
C HIS A 148 19.13 3.33 2.44
N VAL A 149 18.26 2.95 3.38
CA VAL A 149 16.99 2.28 3.07
C VAL A 149 16.04 3.24 2.34
N ASP A 150 15.21 2.71 1.45
CA ASP A 150 14.16 3.48 0.78
C ASP A 150 13.22 4.13 1.80
N PRO A 151 12.85 5.42 1.61
CA PRO A 151 12.01 6.12 2.57
C PRO A 151 10.64 5.49 2.67
N MET A 152 10.17 5.30 3.90
CA MET A 152 8.84 4.81 4.19
C MET A 152 7.78 5.89 3.90
N LEU A 153 6.72 5.52 3.20
CA LEU A 153 5.55 6.35 2.95
C LEU A 153 4.49 6.15 4.02
N LYS A 154 4.13 4.88 4.25
CA LYS A 154 3.12 4.48 5.25
C LYS A 154 3.31 3.04 5.69
N VAL A 155 2.71 2.73 6.83
CA VAL A 155 2.61 1.39 7.42
C VAL A 155 1.17 1.14 7.79
N THR A 156 0.66 -0.05 7.47
CA THR A 156 -0.71 -0.44 7.81
C THR A 156 -0.76 -1.87 8.34
N ILE A 157 -1.66 -2.10 9.27
CA ILE A 157 -1.99 -3.43 9.81
C ILE A 157 -3.36 -3.91 9.36
N VAL A 158 -3.93 -3.25 8.34
CA VAL A 158 -5.20 -3.66 7.74
C VAL A 158 -4.96 -4.85 6.80
N PRO A 159 -5.60 -6.00 7.02
CA PRO A 159 -5.42 -7.19 6.20
C PRO A 159 -5.84 -6.97 4.76
N ARG A 160 -5.08 -7.55 3.83
CA ARG A 160 -5.33 -7.44 2.39
C ARG A 160 -5.84 -8.76 1.78
N ALA A 161 -6.48 -8.65 0.62
CA ALA A 161 -7.03 -9.81 -0.08
C ALA A 161 -5.98 -10.82 -0.55
N ASN A 162 -4.74 -10.36 -0.79
CA ASN A 162 -3.59 -11.18 -1.18
C ASN A 162 -2.97 -12.00 -0.02
N GLY A 163 -3.55 -11.93 1.19
CA GLY A 163 -3.09 -12.67 2.37
C GLY A 163 -2.11 -11.90 3.26
N ALA A 164 -1.67 -10.71 2.88
CA ALA A 164 -0.85 -9.88 3.75
C ALA A 164 -1.68 -9.39 4.95
N LEU A 165 -1.13 -9.55 6.16
CA LEU A 165 -1.77 -9.14 7.42
C LEU A 165 -1.40 -7.71 7.80
N GLY A 166 -0.25 -7.23 7.30
CA GLY A 166 0.23 -5.87 7.40
C GLY A 166 1.07 -5.53 6.17
N PHE A 167 1.46 -4.29 6.03
CA PHE A 167 2.25 -3.84 4.89
C PHE A 167 2.96 -2.51 5.19
N THR A 168 4.27 -2.50 4.92
CA THR A 168 5.08 -1.28 4.95
C THR A 168 5.42 -0.86 3.53
N GLN A 169 4.95 0.32 3.13
CA GLN A 169 5.20 0.90 1.81
C GLN A 169 6.43 1.80 1.84
N ASN A 170 7.40 1.49 1.00
CA ASN A 170 8.58 2.32 0.77
C ASN A 170 8.55 2.95 -0.62
N LEU A 171 9.20 4.09 -0.79
CA LEU A 171 9.37 4.79 -2.06
C LEU A 171 10.70 4.36 -2.71
N PRO A 172 10.69 3.46 -3.71
CA PRO A 172 11.91 2.99 -4.33
C PRO A 172 12.64 4.11 -5.09
N LYS A 173 13.90 3.89 -5.41
CA LYS A 173 14.66 4.78 -6.30
C LYS A 173 14.15 4.69 -7.73
N GLU A 174 14.20 5.80 -8.47
CA GLU A 174 13.90 5.81 -9.92
C GLU A 174 14.89 4.94 -10.70
N VAL A 175 16.17 5.00 -10.33
CA VAL A 175 17.22 4.13 -10.90
C VAL A 175 17.57 3.07 -9.85
N PRO A 176 17.32 1.78 -10.13
CA PRO A 176 17.54 0.69 -9.18
C PRO A 176 19.02 0.28 -9.10
N LEU A 177 19.90 1.23 -8.82
CA LEU A 177 21.31 1.00 -8.55
C LEU A 177 21.56 1.04 -7.04
N TYR A 178 21.98 -0.08 -6.47
CA TYR A 178 22.18 -0.24 -5.03
C TYR A 178 23.65 -0.58 -4.74
N SER A 179 24.23 0.10 -3.76
CA SER A 179 25.54 -0.24 -3.21
C SER A 179 25.44 -1.45 -2.27
N GLN A 180 26.59 -2.02 -1.91
CA GLN A 180 26.66 -3.11 -0.94
C GLN A 180 26.06 -2.70 0.42
N ASP A 181 26.34 -1.48 0.88
CA ASP A 181 25.84 -0.99 2.17
C ASP A 181 24.32 -0.78 2.15
N GLU A 182 23.78 -0.25 1.05
CA GLU A 182 22.33 -0.14 0.85
C GLU A 182 21.64 -1.51 0.91
N MET A 183 22.22 -2.52 0.29
CA MET A 183 21.67 -3.88 0.35
C MET A 183 21.76 -4.49 1.75
N LYS A 184 22.87 -4.27 2.48
CA LYS A 184 22.99 -4.70 3.87
C LYS A 184 21.95 -4.03 4.77
N GLU A 185 21.72 -2.73 4.63
CA GLU A 185 20.69 -2.03 5.41
C GLU A 185 19.28 -2.50 5.06
N ARG A 186 19.02 -2.81 3.78
CA ARG A 186 17.73 -3.38 3.35
C ARG A 186 17.50 -4.78 3.97
N LEU A 187 18.56 -5.61 4.10
CA LEU A 187 18.48 -6.87 4.84
C LEU A 187 18.12 -6.63 6.31
N VAL A 188 18.74 -5.65 6.95
CA VAL A 188 18.43 -5.28 8.34
C VAL A 188 16.98 -4.86 8.49
N GLN A 189 16.42 -4.07 7.54
CA GLN A 189 15.03 -3.70 7.54
C GLN A 189 14.10 -4.92 7.41
N LEU A 190 14.40 -5.85 6.49
CA LEU A 190 13.61 -7.08 6.32
C LEU A 190 13.61 -7.95 7.57
N MET A 191 14.69 -7.93 8.37
CA MET A 191 14.76 -8.64 9.64
C MET A 191 14.05 -7.90 10.78
N GLY A 192 13.66 -6.63 10.60
CA GLY A 192 13.07 -5.77 11.61
C GLY A 192 11.80 -6.33 12.23
N GLY A 193 10.86 -6.85 11.41
CA GLY A 193 9.62 -7.45 11.89
C GLY A 193 9.85 -8.68 12.77
N ARG A 194 10.73 -9.59 12.33
CA ARG A 194 11.11 -10.78 13.10
C ARG A 194 11.84 -10.46 14.40
N ALA A 195 12.74 -9.47 14.37
CA ALA A 195 13.45 -8.99 15.54
C ALA A 195 12.48 -8.37 16.56
N ALA A 196 11.50 -7.61 16.09
CA ALA A 196 10.45 -7.02 16.93
C ALA A 196 9.58 -8.10 17.59
N GLU A 197 9.15 -9.12 16.87
CA GLU A 197 8.41 -10.25 17.47
C GLU A 197 9.22 -10.91 18.58
N LYS A 198 10.51 -11.16 18.36
CA LYS A 198 11.41 -11.78 19.34
C LYS A 198 11.55 -10.95 20.62
N LEU A 199 11.75 -9.63 20.49
CA LEU A 199 12.06 -8.73 21.60
C LEU A 199 10.80 -8.31 22.39
N PHE A 200 9.67 -8.13 21.72
CA PHE A 200 8.46 -7.54 22.32
C PHE A 200 7.30 -8.53 22.49
N CYS A 201 7.26 -9.62 21.71
CA CYS A 201 6.19 -10.61 21.79
C CYS A 201 6.66 -11.94 22.41
N GLY A 202 7.95 -12.11 22.68
CA GLY A 202 8.56 -13.30 23.30
C GLY A 202 8.65 -14.53 22.38
N ASN A 203 7.83 -14.62 21.34
CA ASN A 203 7.81 -15.72 20.37
C ASN A 203 7.72 -15.21 18.94
N MET A 204 8.50 -15.83 18.06
CA MET A 204 8.46 -15.57 16.62
C MET A 204 7.33 -16.37 15.96
N THR A 205 6.74 -15.82 14.90
CA THR A 205 5.67 -16.46 14.15
C THR A 205 6.07 -16.78 12.71
N THR A 206 5.16 -17.44 12.00
CA THR A 206 5.28 -17.71 10.57
C THR A 206 5.03 -16.45 9.73
N GLY A 207 4.58 -15.33 10.32
CA GLY A 207 4.30 -14.08 9.63
C GLY A 207 5.50 -13.51 8.87
N ALA A 208 6.72 -13.72 9.41
CA ALA A 208 7.96 -13.31 8.76
C ALA A 208 8.41 -14.19 7.56
N SER A 209 7.58 -15.12 7.08
CA SER A 209 7.97 -16.07 6.01
C SER A 209 8.34 -15.35 4.70
N ASP A 210 7.56 -14.37 4.30
CA ASP A 210 7.82 -13.58 3.07
C ASP A 210 9.06 -12.72 3.19
N ASP A 211 9.27 -12.09 4.35
CA ASP A 211 10.48 -11.31 4.63
C ASP A 211 11.73 -12.16 4.61
N LEU A 212 11.67 -13.35 5.21
CA LEU A 212 12.77 -14.31 5.16
C LEU A 212 13.06 -14.77 3.72
N SER A 213 12.02 -15.01 2.91
CA SER A 213 12.20 -15.37 1.49
C SER A 213 12.89 -14.25 0.72
N LYS A 214 12.44 -13.00 0.89
CA LYS A 214 13.04 -11.81 0.27
C LYS A 214 14.47 -11.59 0.73
N ALA A 215 14.72 -11.69 2.05
CA ALA A 215 16.04 -11.54 2.65
C ALA A 215 17.01 -12.64 2.17
N THR A 216 16.54 -13.88 2.09
CA THR A 216 17.36 -15.00 1.58
C THR A 216 17.75 -14.75 0.13
N LYS A 217 16.79 -14.41 -0.74
CA LYS A 217 17.07 -14.08 -2.16
C LYS A 217 18.07 -12.94 -2.29
N LEU A 218 17.93 -11.90 -1.46
CA LEU A 218 18.84 -10.75 -1.47
C LEU A 218 20.25 -11.16 -1.01
N ALA A 219 20.38 -11.93 0.06
CA ALA A 219 21.68 -12.42 0.57
C ALA A 219 22.40 -13.30 -0.45
N TYR A 220 21.70 -14.25 -1.06
CA TYR A 220 22.26 -15.06 -2.14
C TYR A 220 22.65 -14.23 -3.37
N GLY A 221 21.81 -13.22 -3.72
CA GLY A 221 22.14 -12.28 -4.78
C GLY A 221 23.42 -11.50 -4.51
N MET A 222 23.64 -11.05 -3.26
CA MET A 222 24.86 -10.34 -2.86
C MET A 222 26.10 -11.21 -2.97
N VAL A 223 26.03 -12.47 -2.54
CA VAL A 223 27.16 -13.39 -2.51
C VAL A 223 27.44 -14.01 -3.89
N ALA A 224 26.39 -14.56 -4.53
CA ALA A 224 26.55 -15.36 -5.74
C ALA A 224 26.31 -14.57 -7.04
N GLY A 225 25.59 -13.43 -6.96
CA GLY A 225 25.21 -12.68 -8.16
C GLY A 225 26.02 -11.41 -8.38
N TYR A 226 26.23 -10.64 -7.34
CA TYR A 226 26.85 -9.32 -7.45
C TYR A 226 28.35 -9.30 -7.07
N GLY A 227 28.88 -10.43 -6.56
CA GLY A 227 30.28 -10.53 -6.17
C GLY A 227 30.67 -9.57 -5.04
N PHE A 228 29.77 -9.34 -4.08
CA PHE A 228 30.01 -8.45 -2.93
C PHE A 228 30.65 -9.14 -1.74
N ASP A 229 31.01 -10.41 -1.87
CA ASP A 229 31.66 -11.17 -0.83
C ASP A 229 33.11 -11.52 -1.24
N ASP A 230 34.05 -11.19 -0.36
CA ASP A 230 35.49 -11.39 -0.64
C ASP A 230 35.89 -12.88 -0.62
N SER A 231 35.17 -13.72 0.15
CA SER A 231 35.48 -15.17 0.28
C SER A 231 35.11 -15.92 -1.00
N VAL A 232 34.02 -15.51 -1.66
CA VAL A 232 33.53 -16.09 -2.94
C VAL A 232 34.19 -15.40 -4.13
N GLY A 233 34.51 -14.10 -3.98
CA GLY A 233 35.16 -13.27 -4.99
C GLY A 233 34.17 -12.64 -5.99
N PRO A 234 34.69 -11.81 -6.93
CA PRO A 234 33.87 -11.04 -7.87
C PRO A 234 33.45 -11.92 -9.06
N ILE A 235 32.68 -12.98 -8.79
CA ILE A 235 32.19 -13.93 -9.77
C ILE A 235 30.68 -13.95 -9.73
N ASN A 236 30.03 -14.03 -10.90
CA ASN A 236 28.59 -14.22 -11.02
C ASN A 236 28.30 -15.73 -11.21
N TYR A 237 27.73 -16.32 -10.17
CA TYR A 237 27.25 -17.70 -10.16
C TYR A 237 25.74 -17.81 -10.29
N GLN A 238 25.03 -16.72 -10.65
CA GLN A 238 23.60 -16.80 -10.91
C GLN A 238 23.34 -17.74 -12.07
N GLN A 239 22.44 -18.68 -11.83
CA GLN A 239 22.03 -19.67 -12.80
C GLN A 239 21.03 -19.01 -13.76
N GLU A 240 21.25 -19.19 -15.07
CA GLU A 240 20.19 -18.90 -16.05
C GLU A 240 19.07 -19.92 -15.86
N ASP A 241 17.82 -19.49 -15.93
CA ASP A 241 16.60 -20.24 -15.57
C ASP A 241 16.41 -21.60 -16.29
N GLU A 242 17.19 -21.90 -17.31
CA GLU A 242 17.09 -23.13 -18.11
C GLU A 242 18.09 -24.22 -17.77
N SER A 243 19.05 -23.99 -16.88
CA SER A 243 20.06 -24.98 -16.51
C SER A 243 19.69 -25.73 -15.22
N PHE A 244 19.55 -27.06 -15.31
CA PHE A 244 19.35 -27.93 -14.13
C PHE A 244 20.65 -28.16 -13.32
N GLN A 245 21.81 -27.74 -13.82
CA GLN A 245 23.08 -27.96 -13.16
C GLN A 245 23.60 -26.66 -12.56
N LYS A 246 24.04 -26.74 -11.29
CA LYS A 246 24.70 -25.61 -10.64
C LYS A 246 25.99 -25.25 -11.36
N PRO A 247 26.30 -23.97 -11.64
CA PRO A 247 27.52 -23.56 -12.34
C PRO A 247 28.76 -23.58 -11.46
N TYR A 248 28.70 -24.21 -10.30
CA TYR A 248 29.80 -24.26 -9.33
C TYR A 248 29.88 -25.61 -8.60
N SER A 249 31.05 -25.89 -7.98
CA SER A 249 31.30 -27.10 -7.19
C SER A 249 30.50 -27.11 -5.88
N GLU A 250 30.36 -28.29 -5.26
CA GLU A 250 29.72 -28.42 -3.95
C GLU A 250 30.49 -27.63 -2.86
N ALA A 251 31.83 -27.55 -2.93
CA ALA A 251 32.63 -26.75 -2.02
C ALA A 251 32.29 -25.25 -2.13
N THR A 252 32.16 -24.72 -3.36
CA THR A 252 31.75 -23.35 -3.60
C THR A 252 30.30 -23.13 -3.15
N GLY A 253 29.42 -24.11 -3.34
CA GLY A 253 28.04 -24.05 -2.85
C GLY A 253 27.96 -23.93 -1.33
N GLN A 254 28.73 -24.72 -0.60
CA GLN A 254 28.86 -24.65 0.87
C GLN A 254 29.37 -23.29 1.34
N LEU A 255 30.33 -22.70 0.62
CA LEU A 255 30.87 -21.38 0.93
C LEU A 255 29.81 -20.32 0.75
N ILE A 256 29.08 -20.30 -0.39
CA ILE A 256 27.95 -19.39 -0.66
C ILE A 256 26.88 -19.50 0.45
N ASP A 257 26.49 -20.73 0.84
CA ASP A 257 25.50 -20.96 1.89
C ASP A 257 25.96 -20.43 3.25
N ASN A 258 27.24 -20.59 3.58
CA ASN A 258 27.79 -20.11 4.84
C ASN A 258 27.86 -18.59 4.91
N GLU A 259 28.30 -17.93 3.83
CA GLU A 259 28.39 -16.48 3.77
C GLU A 259 26.97 -15.84 3.75
N ALA A 260 26.04 -16.37 2.98
CA ALA A 260 24.64 -15.91 2.99
C ALA A 260 24.02 -16.03 4.38
N ARG A 261 24.26 -17.16 5.09
CA ARG A 261 23.82 -17.36 6.48
C ARG A 261 24.46 -16.37 7.45
N SER A 262 25.76 -16.08 7.27
CA SER A 262 26.48 -15.11 8.09
C SER A 262 25.89 -13.71 7.93
N ILE A 263 25.68 -13.26 6.68
CA ILE A 263 25.09 -11.95 6.37
C ILE A 263 23.70 -11.81 7.01
N LEU A 264 22.82 -12.83 6.88
CA LEU A 264 21.49 -12.82 7.48
C LEU A 264 21.54 -12.79 9.00
N LYS A 265 22.45 -13.52 9.63
CA LYS A 265 22.64 -13.52 11.08
C LYS A 265 23.10 -12.16 11.60
N ASP A 266 23.99 -11.51 10.88
CA ASP A 266 24.48 -10.18 11.27
C ASP A 266 23.43 -9.10 11.03
N ALA A 267 22.64 -9.21 9.96
CA ALA A 267 21.47 -8.35 9.73
C ALA A 267 20.44 -8.47 10.86
N MET A 268 20.15 -9.70 11.32
CA MET A 268 19.23 -9.92 12.45
C MET A 268 19.76 -9.31 13.75
N LYS A 269 21.04 -9.50 14.09
CA LYS A 269 21.65 -8.88 15.28
C LYS A 269 21.59 -7.35 15.22
N LYS A 270 21.91 -6.77 14.05
CA LYS A 270 21.86 -5.32 13.85
C LYS A 270 20.43 -4.78 14.00
N ALA A 271 19.41 -5.50 13.49
CA ALA A 271 18.01 -5.15 13.69
C ALA A 271 17.61 -5.19 15.17
N GLU A 272 18.01 -6.22 15.91
CA GLU A 272 17.78 -6.32 17.36
C GLU A 272 18.39 -5.13 18.12
N LEU A 273 19.64 -4.77 17.84
CA LEU A 273 20.30 -3.62 18.45
C LEU A 273 19.58 -2.30 18.17
N ILE A 274 19.21 -2.04 16.91
CA ILE A 274 18.46 -0.82 16.54
C ILE A 274 17.13 -0.73 17.30
N LEU A 275 16.42 -1.85 17.43
CA LEU A 275 15.13 -1.89 18.12
C LEU A 275 15.29 -1.73 19.64
N GLU A 276 16.33 -2.29 20.24
CA GLU A 276 16.65 -2.08 21.67
C GLU A 276 16.99 -0.62 21.98
N GLU A 277 17.83 0.02 21.16
CA GLU A 277 18.20 1.44 21.30
C GLU A 277 16.99 2.39 21.11
N ASN A 278 15.98 1.98 20.34
CA ASN A 278 14.80 2.79 20.08
C ASN A 278 13.52 2.20 20.72
N ARG A 279 13.65 1.49 21.85
CA ARG A 279 12.57 0.74 22.48
C ARG A 279 11.32 1.58 22.76
N ASP A 280 11.47 2.78 23.29
CA ASP A 280 10.35 3.67 23.63
C ASP A 280 9.62 4.16 22.37
N LYS A 281 10.36 4.47 21.32
CA LYS A 281 9.78 4.86 20.01
C LYS A 281 9.03 3.70 19.37
N MET A 282 9.58 2.49 19.49
CA MET A 282 8.99 1.26 18.98
C MET A 282 7.62 1.00 19.61
N VAL A 283 7.50 1.13 20.94
CA VAL A 283 6.23 0.95 21.65
C VAL A 283 5.22 1.99 21.20
N ARG A 284 5.60 3.29 21.11
CA ARG A 284 4.71 4.36 20.66
C ARG A 284 4.20 4.15 19.22
N VAL A 285 5.07 3.70 18.31
CA VAL A 285 4.69 3.40 16.92
C VAL A 285 3.71 2.23 16.88
N ALA A 286 3.97 1.16 17.64
CA ALA A 286 3.10 0.00 17.69
C ALA A 286 1.72 0.34 18.31
N GLU A 287 1.67 1.16 19.36
CA GLU A 287 0.43 1.63 19.98
C GLU A 287 -0.37 2.51 19.01
N LEU A 288 0.29 3.43 18.30
CA LEU A 288 -0.36 4.27 17.30
C LEU A 288 -0.91 3.44 16.11
N LEU A 289 -0.19 2.38 15.71
CA LEU A 289 -0.70 1.41 14.71
C LEU A 289 -1.92 0.65 15.22
N LEU A 290 -1.97 0.29 16.50
CA LEU A 290 -3.15 -0.37 17.09
C LEU A 290 -4.36 0.55 17.14
N GLU A 291 -4.15 1.85 17.36
CA GLU A 291 -5.20 2.87 17.43
C GLU A 291 -5.73 3.25 16.04
N ARG A 292 -4.82 3.59 15.11
CA ARG A 292 -5.17 4.17 13.79
C ARG A 292 -5.17 3.16 12.65
N GLU A 293 -4.65 1.96 12.88
CA GLU A 293 -4.46 0.88 11.88
C GLU A 293 -3.52 1.25 10.71
N THR A 294 -3.33 2.53 10.44
CA THR A 294 -2.41 3.05 9.41
C THR A 294 -1.71 4.30 9.93
N ILE A 295 -0.38 4.36 9.74
CA ILE A 295 0.47 5.51 10.06
C ILE A 295 1.27 5.93 8.84
N THR A 296 1.59 7.21 8.76
CA THR A 296 2.30 7.83 7.66
C THR A 296 3.72 8.24 8.04
N SER A 297 4.52 8.67 7.05
CA SER A 297 5.85 9.24 7.28
C SER A 297 5.80 10.48 8.20
N VAL A 298 4.69 11.23 8.21
CA VAL A 298 4.49 12.40 9.08
C VAL A 298 4.34 12.00 10.55
N ASP A 299 3.60 10.92 10.82
CA ASP A 299 3.46 10.36 12.17
C ASP A 299 4.82 9.85 12.67
N MET A 300 5.58 9.16 11.81
CA MET A 300 6.92 8.69 12.15
C MET A 300 7.88 9.83 12.44
N GLU A 301 7.85 10.92 11.68
CA GLU A 301 8.66 12.11 11.93
C GLU A 301 8.34 12.72 13.31
N THR A 302 7.06 12.71 13.69
CA THR A 302 6.61 13.22 14.99
C THR A 302 7.12 12.38 16.17
N ILE A 303 7.16 11.04 16.03
CA ILE A 303 7.59 10.12 17.10
C ILE A 303 9.11 9.96 17.13
N CYS A 304 9.72 9.76 15.95
CA CYS A 304 11.12 9.37 15.83
C CYS A 304 12.06 10.56 15.56
N GLY A 305 11.51 11.73 15.17
CA GLY A 305 12.28 12.87 14.68
C GLY A 305 12.63 12.74 13.19
N LYS A 306 13.33 13.74 12.67
CA LYS A 306 13.73 13.76 11.26
C LYS A 306 14.60 12.55 10.89
N ARG A 307 14.29 11.95 9.75
CA ARG A 307 15.08 10.86 9.17
C ARG A 307 16.45 11.37 8.73
N LYS A 308 17.51 10.55 8.90
CA LYS A 308 18.89 10.89 8.48
C LYS A 308 19.12 10.71 6.98
N GLY A 309 18.47 9.73 6.36
CA GLY A 309 18.62 9.42 4.94
C GLY A 309 17.66 10.19 4.03
N ARG A 310 17.50 9.69 2.78
CA ARG A 310 16.58 10.27 1.78
C ARG A 310 15.17 10.39 2.38
N SER A 311 14.59 11.59 2.33
CA SER A 311 13.24 11.85 2.81
C SER A 311 12.24 11.85 1.64
N PRO A 312 11.01 11.36 1.82
CA PRO A 312 9.94 11.47 0.84
C PRO A 312 9.29 12.85 0.90
N THR A 313 10.07 13.92 0.68
CA THR A 313 9.66 15.31 0.94
C THR A 313 8.34 15.65 0.26
N ASN A 314 8.22 15.37 -1.03
CA ASN A 314 7.00 15.68 -1.80
C ASN A 314 5.80 14.85 -1.32
N TYR A 315 6.01 13.56 -1.03
CA TYR A 315 4.92 12.70 -0.52
C TYR A 315 4.46 13.13 0.88
N SER A 316 5.38 13.51 1.75
CA SER A 316 5.04 14.02 3.08
C SER A 316 4.25 15.33 3.01
N GLU A 317 4.55 16.21 2.03
CA GLU A 317 3.77 17.42 1.76
C GLU A 317 2.37 17.08 1.25
N ILE A 318 2.25 16.13 0.32
CA ILE A 318 0.97 15.63 -0.20
C ILE A 318 0.09 15.11 0.94
N ILE A 319 0.64 14.29 1.84
CA ILE A 319 -0.12 13.75 2.98
C ILE A 319 -0.52 14.86 3.95
N ARG A 320 0.36 15.80 4.27
CA ARG A 320 0.02 16.95 5.13
C ARG A 320 -1.13 17.79 4.55
N ASP A 321 -1.12 18.00 3.24
CA ASP A 321 -2.20 18.72 2.55
C ASP A 321 -3.54 17.97 2.64
N VAL A 322 -3.51 16.64 2.50
CA VAL A 322 -4.72 15.79 2.63
C VAL A 322 -5.24 15.83 4.07
N ASP A 323 -4.38 15.57 5.06
CA ASP A 323 -4.74 15.60 6.48
C ASP A 323 -5.33 16.96 6.89
N LYS A 324 -4.79 18.06 6.36
CA LYS A 324 -5.29 19.40 6.61
C LYS A 324 -6.69 19.60 6.03
N ARG A 325 -6.90 19.18 4.79
CA ARG A 325 -8.22 19.27 4.13
C ARG A 325 -9.28 18.40 4.81
N GLU A 326 -8.90 17.21 5.28
CA GLU A 326 -9.82 16.34 6.03
C GLU A 326 -10.21 16.95 7.38
N LYS A 327 -9.25 17.52 8.11
CA LYS A 327 -9.55 18.22 9.37
C LYS A 327 -10.48 19.41 9.15
N GLU A 328 -10.21 20.23 8.13
CA GLU A 328 -11.07 21.36 7.77
C GLU A 328 -12.49 20.93 7.38
N LYS A 329 -12.65 19.79 6.69
CA LYS A 329 -13.98 19.21 6.38
C LYS A 329 -14.70 18.75 7.65
N LEU A 330 -13.99 18.03 8.53
CA LEU A 330 -14.56 17.53 9.79
C LEU A 330 -14.99 18.67 10.73
N GLU A 331 -14.23 19.76 10.77
CA GLU A 331 -14.58 20.95 11.54
C GLU A 331 -15.81 21.66 10.97
N LYS A 332 -15.92 21.77 9.64
CA LYS A 332 -17.13 22.32 8.97
C LYS A 332 -18.36 21.47 9.24
N GLU A 333 -18.26 20.15 9.10
CA GLU A 333 -19.38 19.24 9.38
C GLU A 333 -19.82 19.29 10.85
N LYS A 334 -18.87 19.47 11.79
CA LYS A 334 -19.20 19.64 13.22
C LYS A 334 -19.90 20.97 13.48
N SER A 335 -19.44 22.06 12.85
CA SER A 335 -20.08 23.37 12.98
C SER A 335 -21.49 23.38 12.35
N GLU A 336 -21.68 22.78 11.19
CA GLU A 336 -23.00 22.65 10.54
C GLU A 336 -23.97 21.80 11.37
N LYS A 337 -23.50 20.70 11.98
CA LYS A 337 -24.32 19.88 12.90
C LYS A 337 -24.66 20.59 14.22
N GLN A 338 -23.79 21.48 14.70
CA GLN A 338 -24.08 22.33 15.85
C GLN A 338 -25.12 23.39 15.52
N GLU A 339 -24.97 24.09 14.37
CA GLU A 339 -25.95 25.08 13.93
C GLU A 339 -27.33 24.45 13.63
N GLN A 340 -27.38 23.22 13.11
CA GLN A 340 -28.65 22.51 12.93
C GLN A 340 -29.32 22.16 14.26
N LYS A 341 -28.55 21.70 15.24
CA LYS A 341 -29.07 21.42 16.59
C LYS A 341 -29.56 22.68 17.33
N GLU A 342 -28.89 23.82 17.15
CA GLU A 342 -29.33 25.11 17.72
C GLU A 342 -30.60 25.61 17.04
N LYS A 343 -30.75 25.42 15.73
CA LYS A 343 -31.99 25.77 15.00
C LYS A 343 -33.17 24.86 15.37
N GLU A 344 -32.95 23.57 15.62
CA GLU A 344 -33.98 22.65 16.11
C GLU A 344 -34.42 22.97 17.55
N GLN A 345 -33.51 23.39 18.42
CA GLN A 345 -33.83 23.80 19.78
C GLN A 345 -34.54 25.15 19.86
N THR A 346 -34.31 26.07 18.93
CA THR A 346 -35.03 27.34 18.82
C THR A 346 -36.45 27.16 18.31
N THR A 347 -36.67 26.22 17.40
CA THR A 347 -38.03 25.92 16.85
C THR A 347 -38.90 25.15 17.86
N THR A 348 -38.36 24.41 18.79
CA THR A 348 -39.11 23.72 19.86
C THR A 348 -39.53 24.67 20.98
N ASN A 349 -38.79 25.75 21.25
CA ASN A 349 -39.11 26.74 22.27
C ASN A 349 -40.18 27.75 21.85
N ASP A 350 -40.43 27.93 20.54
CA ASP A 350 -41.49 28.83 20.03
C ASP A 350 -42.87 28.15 19.93
N SER A 351 -42.94 26.82 20.06
CA SER A 351 -44.20 26.06 20.02
C SER A 351 -44.85 25.87 21.41
N GLU A 352 -44.26 26.32 22.49
CA GLU A 352 -44.81 26.21 23.87
C GLU A 352 -45.51 27.51 24.39
N LYS A 353 -45.75 28.52 23.53
CA LYS A 353 -46.52 29.72 23.91
C LYS A 353 -47.81 29.79 23.10
N ILE A 354 -48.82 28.98 23.49
CA ILE A 354 -50.23 29.21 23.12
C ILE A 354 -50.97 29.53 24.42
N PRO A 355 -51.70 30.66 24.53
CA PRO A 355 -52.42 31.04 25.75
C PRO A 355 -53.69 30.18 25.91
N THR A 356 -53.91 29.70 27.11
CA THR A 356 -55.17 29.11 27.57
C THR A 356 -56.26 30.14 27.58
N GLU A 357 -57.27 30.01 26.74
CA GLU A 357 -58.61 30.63 26.94
C GLU A 357 -59.58 29.57 27.46
N GLU A 358 -60.11 29.86 28.65
CA GLU A 358 -61.24 29.18 29.27
C GLU A 358 -62.49 29.34 28.41
N THR A 359 -63.24 28.25 28.17
CA THR A 359 -64.69 28.33 28.02
C THR A 359 -65.34 27.04 28.49
N THR A 360 -66.25 27.25 29.40
CA THR A 360 -67.12 26.37 30.15
C THR A 360 -68.14 25.61 29.32
N MET A 361 -68.46 24.39 29.82
CA MET A 361 -69.74 23.64 29.86
C MET A 361 -70.47 23.29 28.54
N ASN A 362 -70.71 22.05 28.27
CA ASN A 362 -71.93 21.32 28.66
C ASN A 362 -71.92 19.82 28.28
N SER A 363 -72.50 19.08 29.18
CA SER A 363 -72.93 17.70 29.15
C SER A 363 -73.70 17.27 27.89
N ASP A 364 -73.52 16.04 27.42
CA ASP A 364 -74.51 14.94 27.52
C ASP A 364 -74.08 13.69 26.73
N SER A 365 -74.07 12.62 27.47
CA SER A 365 -74.51 11.23 27.19
C SER A 365 -74.66 10.75 25.76
N THR A 366 -74.08 9.62 25.43
CA THR A 366 -74.72 8.28 25.34
C THR A 366 -73.82 7.24 24.68
N THR A 367 -73.58 6.21 25.41
CA THR A 367 -73.62 4.76 25.13
C THR A 367 -73.46 4.23 23.70
N SER A 368 -72.59 3.30 23.55
CA SER A 368 -72.79 1.87 23.33
C SER A 368 -71.77 1.24 22.37
N ASN A 369 -71.07 0.33 22.88
CA ASN A 369 -71.05 -1.13 22.59
C ASN A 369 -70.34 -1.63 21.34
N THR A 370 -69.41 -2.50 21.71
CA THR A 370 -69.18 -3.88 21.18
C THR A 370 -68.70 -3.99 19.73
N GLU A 371 -67.78 -4.81 19.36
CA GLU A 371 -67.33 -6.16 19.74
C GLU A 371 -66.06 -6.50 19.01
N LYS A 372 -65.17 -7.17 19.65
CA LYS A 372 -64.44 -8.37 19.37
C LYS A 372 -64.53 -8.98 17.96
N SER A 373 -63.39 -9.34 17.39
CA SER A 373 -63.14 -10.75 17.03
C SER A 373 -61.64 -11.00 16.71
N THR A 374 -61.16 -11.91 17.42
CA THR A 374 -60.02 -12.84 17.30
C THR A 374 -60.15 -13.76 16.07
N THR A 375 -59.06 -14.15 15.48
CA THR A 375 -58.68 -15.53 15.00
C THR A 375 -57.34 -15.38 14.28
N ASN A 376 -56.24 -15.91 14.65
CA ASN A 376 -55.65 -17.21 14.98
C ASN A 376 -55.54 -18.19 13.79
N ILE A 377 -54.37 -18.86 13.71
CA ILE A 377 -53.99 -20.09 12.96
C ILE A 377 -53.42 -19.80 11.54
N GLY A 378 -52.29 -20.34 11.12
CA GLY A 378 -51.52 -21.49 11.52
C GLY A 378 -50.23 -21.68 10.72
N ASP A 379 -49.42 -22.52 11.24
CA ASP A 379 -48.23 -23.13 10.73
C ASP A 379 -48.33 -23.69 9.30
N GLU A 380 -47.21 -23.66 8.55
CA GLU A 380 -46.69 -24.91 7.98
C GLU A 380 -45.25 -24.80 7.46
N LYS A 381 -44.52 -25.83 7.83
CA LYS A 381 -43.19 -26.26 7.39
C LYS A 381 -43.17 -26.66 5.90
N ASN A 382 -41.99 -26.52 5.24
CA ASN A 382 -41.12 -27.61 4.73
C ASN A 382 -40.18 -27.04 3.65
N SER A 383 -38.93 -27.22 3.89
CA SER A 383 -37.89 -28.06 3.25
C SER A 383 -37.93 -28.19 1.71
N VAL A 384 -36.92 -27.75 1.04
CA VAL A 384 -35.86 -28.52 0.35
C VAL A 384 -34.61 -27.60 0.23
#